data_7fa006ed77c44d0941c400d4903ab7cc
#
_entry.id   7fa006ed77c44d0941c400d4903ab7cc
#
_cell.length_a   1.000
_cell.length_b   1.000
_cell.length_c   1.000
_cell.angle_alpha   90.00
_cell.angle_beta   90.00
_cell.angle_gamma   90.00
#
_symmetry.space_group_name_H-M   'P 1'
#
loop_
_entity.id
_entity.type
_entity.pdbx_description
1 polymer ?
#
loop_
_entity_poly.entity_id
_entity_poly.type
_entity_poly.pdbx_seq_one_letter_code
_entity_poly.pdbx_strand_id
1 'polypeptide(L)'
;MKKAFRVLFSFLLLLASLGVFISNKVMFLKKKDDEEIFNRETEAGHLVPDEYDALPKREVTIPSSFGYALKAVLVEPHDTNRYIIIAHGVTQSKTNSVKYMNLFLNRGFNAVIYDHRRHGESGGKTTSYGYYEKFDLQSVVNWLRKEKGPDLLLGIHGESMGAATLLLYAGMLEDGADFYVADCPFSDFSEQLAYRIKEEVKLLPPKLLLPVANLFVRIRDKYSLSEVSPIAVIENIKNPILFIHSRMDDFILPSMTEALFEQKQGPKKLFMAENGLHAQSYSQNRDQYEKVLDEFLEEYVFAGDGIVAAD
;
A
#
# COMPACT_ATOMS: atom_id res chain seq x y z
N MET A 1 -12.98 -51.36 -1.35
CA MET A 1 -11.73 -50.64 -1.15
C MET A 1 -11.29 -49.84 -2.38
N LYS A 2 -11.08 -50.41 -3.58
CA LYS A 2 -10.62 -49.67 -4.77
C LYS A 2 -11.54 -48.51 -5.22
N LYS A 3 -12.89 -48.66 -5.11
CA LYS A 3 -13.85 -47.61 -5.47
C LYS A 3 -13.81 -46.43 -4.48
N ALA A 4 -13.75 -46.69 -3.19
CA ALA A 4 -13.64 -45.65 -2.14
C ALA A 4 -12.31 -44.90 -2.26
N PHE A 5 -11.21 -45.58 -2.54
CA PHE A 5 -9.89 -44.94 -2.78
C PHE A 5 -9.92 -44.04 -4.02
N ARG A 6 -10.54 -44.43 -5.11
CA ARG A 6 -10.67 -43.61 -6.32
C ARG A 6 -11.51 -42.33 -6.03
N VAL A 7 -12.61 -42.48 -5.32
CA VAL A 7 -13.45 -41.33 -4.95
C VAL A 7 -12.69 -40.34 -4.06
N LEU A 8 -12.01 -40.82 -3.03
CA LEU A 8 -11.17 -39.98 -2.16
C LEU A 8 -10.04 -39.31 -2.93
N PHE A 9 -9.35 -40.06 -3.81
CA PHE A 9 -8.28 -39.51 -4.65
C PHE A 9 -8.80 -38.39 -5.59
N SER A 10 -9.94 -38.65 -6.27
CA SER A 10 -10.55 -37.62 -7.14
C SER A 10 -11.00 -36.39 -6.36
N PHE A 11 -11.50 -36.54 -5.16
CA PHE A 11 -11.86 -35.44 -4.29
C PHE A 11 -10.65 -34.60 -3.86
N LEU A 12 -9.55 -35.27 -3.46
CA LEU A 12 -8.31 -34.59 -3.09
C LEU A 12 -7.69 -33.84 -4.28
N LEU A 13 -7.75 -34.43 -5.48
CA LEU A 13 -7.30 -33.78 -6.72
C LEU A 13 -8.12 -32.54 -7.04
N LEU A 14 -9.44 -32.59 -6.86
CA LEU A 14 -10.33 -31.44 -7.05
C LEU A 14 -10.01 -30.33 -6.04
N LEU A 15 -9.83 -30.68 -4.76
CA LEU A 15 -9.43 -29.70 -3.73
C LEU A 15 -8.06 -29.08 -4.03
N ALA A 16 -7.10 -29.87 -4.47
CA ALA A 16 -5.79 -29.37 -4.85
C ALA A 16 -5.88 -28.40 -6.03
N SER A 17 -6.63 -28.77 -7.07
CA SER A 17 -6.84 -27.91 -8.24
C SER A 17 -7.53 -26.59 -7.87
N LEU A 18 -8.56 -26.65 -7.03
CA LEU A 18 -9.26 -25.47 -6.52
C LEU A 18 -8.31 -24.60 -5.69
N GLY A 19 -7.52 -25.19 -4.79
CA GLY A 19 -6.56 -24.49 -3.95
C GLY A 19 -5.47 -23.80 -4.75
N VAL A 20 -4.93 -24.46 -5.77
CA VAL A 20 -3.97 -23.85 -6.72
C VAL A 20 -4.64 -22.70 -7.48
N PHE A 21 -5.85 -22.89 -7.98
CA PHE A 21 -6.58 -21.83 -8.70
C PHE A 21 -6.81 -20.61 -7.84
N ILE A 22 -7.33 -20.76 -6.62
CA ILE A 22 -7.61 -19.63 -5.72
C ILE A 22 -6.32 -18.94 -5.29
N SER A 23 -5.30 -19.71 -4.87
CA SER A 23 -4.02 -19.12 -4.46
C SER A 23 -3.31 -18.41 -5.62
N ASN A 24 -3.48 -18.88 -6.87
CA ASN A 24 -3.00 -18.15 -8.04
C ASN A 24 -3.67 -16.79 -8.19
N LYS A 25 -4.97 -16.70 -7.94
CA LYS A 25 -5.71 -15.41 -7.98
C LYS A 25 -5.22 -14.42 -6.92
N VAL A 26 -4.77 -14.90 -5.77
CA VAL A 26 -4.17 -14.07 -4.72
C VAL A 26 -2.74 -13.69 -5.06
N MET A 27 -1.89 -14.67 -5.38
CA MET A 27 -0.44 -14.50 -5.51
C MET A 27 0.02 -13.90 -6.84
N PHE A 28 -0.76 -14.11 -7.91
CA PHE A 28 -0.37 -13.80 -9.29
C PHE A 28 -1.41 -12.94 -10.02
N LEU A 29 -1.89 -11.89 -9.38
CA LEU A 29 -2.77 -10.93 -10.04
C LEU A 29 -2.18 -10.41 -11.35
N LYS A 30 -3.04 -10.19 -12.34
CA LYS A 30 -2.64 -9.52 -13.57
C LYS A 30 -2.32 -8.06 -13.24
N LYS A 31 -1.08 -7.68 -13.41
CA LYS A 31 -0.62 -6.29 -13.27
C LYS A 31 -1.09 -5.47 -14.46
N LYS A 32 -1.28 -4.18 -14.25
CA LYS A 32 -1.40 -3.22 -15.35
C LYS A 32 -0.03 -3.00 -15.98
N ASP A 33 -0.02 -2.69 -17.25
CA ASP A 33 1.17 -2.27 -17.96
C ASP A 33 1.56 -0.84 -17.55
N ASP A 34 2.86 -0.54 -17.48
CA ASP A 34 3.34 0.80 -17.11
C ASP A 34 2.89 1.86 -18.12
N GLU A 35 2.79 1.53 -19.41
CA GLU A 35 2.28 2.43 -20.43
C GLU A 35 0.78 2.72 -20.21
N GLU A 36 -0.01 1.69 -19.85
CA GLU A 36 -1.43 1.85 -19.46
C GLU A 36 -1.57 2.80 -18.27
N ILE A 37 -0.72 2.63 -17.25
CA ILE A 37 -0.73 3.47 -16.06
C ILE A 37 -0.33 4.89 -16.41
N PHE A 38 0.75 5.07 -17.17
CA PHE A 38 1.24 6.37 -17.59
C PHE A 38 0.19 7.15 -18.39
N ASN A 39 -0.43 6.53 -19.38
CA ASN A 39 -1.47 7.16 -20.19
C ASN A 39 -2.66 7.57 -19.34
N ARG A 40 -3.13 6.69 -18.46
CA ARG A 40 -4.24 6.99 -17.54
C ARG A 40 -3.93 8.17 -16.60
N GLU A 41 -2.78 8.19 -15.97
CA GLU A 41 -2.39 9.27 -15.05
C GLU A 41 -2.17 10.59 -15.79
N THR A 42 -1.71 10.54 -17.05
CA THR A 42 -1.57 11.72 -17.92
C THR A 42 -2.94 12.25 -18.33
N GLU A 43 -3.85 11.41 -18.80
CA GLU A 43 -5.22 11.79 -19.16
C GLU A 43 -6.00 12.38 -17.97
N ALA A 44 -5.74 11.87 -16.76
CA ALA A 44 -6.34 12.39 -15.52
C ALA A 44 -5.69 13.71 -15.04
N GLY A 45 -4.62 14.18 -15.68
CA GLY A 45 -3.87 15.36 -15.26
C GLY A 45 -3.08 15.17 -13.95
N HIS A 46 -2.83 13.93 -13.55
CA HIS A 46 -2.04 13.59 -12.36
C HIS A 46 -0.54 13.54 -12.66
N LEU A 47 -0.18 13.24 -13.88
CA LEU A 47 1.17 13.22 -14.40
C LEU A 47 1.23 14.09 -15.64
N VAL A 48 2.02 15.18 -15.57
CA VAL A 48 2.34 16.03 -16.73
C VAL A 48 3.73 15.63 -17.19
N PRO A 49 3.89 15.02 -18.39
CA PRO A 49 5.16 14.42 -18.82
C PRO A 49 6.33 15.39 -18.78
N ASP A 50 6.18 16.59 -19.37
CA ASP A 50 7.25 17.59 -19.44
C ASP A 50 7.67 18.08 -18.03
N GLU A 51 6.72 18.25 -17.10
CA GLU A 51 7.01 18.64 -15.72
C GLU A 51 7.73 17.50 -14.98
N TYR A 52 7.22 16.25 -15.12
CA TYR A 52 7.85 15.09 -14.52
C TYR A 52 9.26 14.85 -15.04
N ASP A 53 9.49 15.07 -16.35
CA ASP A 53 10.81 14.90 -16.97
C ASP A 53 11.80 15.99 -16.55
N ALA A 54 11.34 17.20 -16.28
CA ALA A 54 12.14 18.30 -15.78
C ALA A 54 12.57 18.17 -14.31
N LEU A 55 11.96 17.28 -13.52
CA LEU A 55 12.32 17.10 -12.12
C LEU A 55 13.75 16.57 -11.96
N PRO A 56 14.52 17.08 -10.98
CA PRO A 56 15.80 16.49 -10.60
C PRO A 56 15.57 15.13 -9.96
N LYS A 57 15.69 14.08 -10.78
CA LYS A 57 15.40 12.71 -10.39
C LYS A 57 16.49 11.74 -10.81
N ARG A 58 16.65 10.67 -10.07
CA ARG A 58 17.53 9.54 -10.44
C ARG A 58 16.86 8.21 -10.17
N GLU A 59 17.02 7.27 -11.06
CA GLU A 59 16.65 5.89 -10.85
C GLU A 59 17.59 5.23 -9.85
N VAL A 60 17.02 4.44 -8.96
CA VAL A 60 17.77 3.70 -7.93
C VAL A 60 17.34 2.25 -7.88
N THR A 61 18.29 1.40 -7.54
CA THR A 61 18.05 -0.03 -7.34
C THR A 61 18.37 -0.36 -5.89
N ILE A 62 17.35 -0.78 -5.16
CA ILE A 62 17.44 -1.07 -3.72
C ILE A 62 17.40 -2.59 -3.53
N PRO A 63 18.38 -3.21 -2.87
CA PRO A 63 18.33 -4.64 -2.61
C PRO A 63 17.24 -4.97 -1.59
N SER A 64 16.33 -5.87 -1.95
CA SER A 64 15.40 -6.48 -1.01
C SER A 64 16.12 -7.50 -0.11
N SER A 65 15.66 -7.65 1.13
CA SER A 65 16.13 -8.70 2.04
C SER A 65 15.86 -10.12 1.53
N PHE A 66 15.05 -10.26 0.49
CA PHE A 66 14.72 -11.55 -0.14
C PHE A 66 15.52 -11.84 -1.42
N GLY A 67 16.59 -11.08 -1.70
CA GLY A 67 17.54 -11.36 -2.79
C GLY A 67 17.10 -10.94 -4.19
N TYR A 68 16.12 -10.05 -4.31
CA TYR A 68 15.77 -9.39 -5.57
C TYR A 68 15.98 -7.88 -5.46
N ALA A 69 15.89 -7.18 -6.59
CA ALA A 69 16.01 -5.73 -6.66
C ALA A 69 14.63 -5.07 -6.62
N LEU A 70 14.50 -4.00 -5.84
CA LEU A 70 13.42 -3.04 -5.91
C LEU A 70 13.86 -1.88 -6.81
N LYS A 71 12.99 -1.45 -7.71
CA LYS A 71 13.21 -0.31 -8.59
C LYS A 71 12.47 0.90 -8.05
N ALA A 72 13.20 2.00 -7.94
CA ALA A 72 12.68 3.24 -7.38
C ALA A 72 13.22 4.44 -8.12
N VAL A 73 12.59 5.59 -7.92
CA VAL A 73 13.05 6.91 -8.35
C VAL A 73 13.15 7.79 -7.13
N LEU A 74 14.32 8.36 -6.90
CA LEU A 74 14.54 9.42 -5.94
C LEU A 74 14.40 10.77 -6.65
N VAL A 75 13.55 11.65 -6.12
CA VAL A 75 13.23 12.97 -6.68
C VAL A 75 13.56 14.04 -5.66
N GLU A 76 14.47 14.95 -5.98
CA GLU A 76 15.06 15.90 -5.04
C GLU A 76 15.07 17.35 -5.60
N PRO A 77 13.90 17.99 -5.72
CA PRO A 77 13.85 19.40 -6.17
C PRO A 77 14.17 20.41 -5.06
N HIS A 78 14.23 20.00 -3.80
CA HIS A 78 14.38 20.88 -2.65
C HIS A 78 15.68 20.62 -1.88
N ASP A 79 16.32 21.68 -1.41
CA ASP A 79 17.42 21.62 -0.43
C ASP A 79 16.83 21.49 0.98
N THR A 80 16.45 20.27 1.35
CA THR A 80 15.76 19.95 2.62
C THR A 80 16.07 18.53 3.08
N ASN A 81 15.89 18.27 4.39
CA ASN A 81 15.94 16.93 4.96
C ASN A 81 14.55 16.25 5.06
N ARG A 82 13.52 16.82 4.44
CA ARG A 82 12.15 16.29 4.44
C ARG A 82 11.95 15.33 3.27
N TYR A 83 11.57 14.10 3.57
CA TYR A 83 11.36 13.05 2.55
C TYR A 83 10.05 12.34 2.74
N ILE A 84 9.45 11.93 1.64
CA ILE A 84 8.28 11.08 1.60
C ILE A 84 8.57 9.80 0.78
N ILE A 85 8.24 8.63 1.32
CA ILE A 85 8.22 7.38 0.56
C ILE A 85 6.77 7.09 0.17
N ILE A 86 6.53 6.73 -1.10
CA ILE A 86 5.18 6.45 -1.60
C ILE A 86 5.08 5.01 -2.07
N ALA A 87 4.15 4.28 -1.46
CA ALA A 87 3.83 2.88 -1.70
C ALA A 87 2.51 2.76 -2.49
N HIS A 88 2.59 2.32 -3.73
CA HIS A 88 1.43 2.21 -4.63
C HIS A 88 0.47 1.07 -4.28
N GLY A 89 -0.74 1.09 -4.84
CA GLY A 89 -1.74 0.04 -4.73
C GLY A 89 -1.37 -1.22 -5.53
N VAL A 90 -2.09 -2.32 -5.24
CA VAL A 90 -1.94 -3.57 -5.99
C VAL A 90 -2.24 -3.37 -7.48
N THR A 91 -1.56 -4.07 -8.34
CA THR A 91 -1.61 -3.98 -9.82
C THR A 91 -1.03 -2.70 -10.44
N GLN A 92 -0.68 -1.71 -9.64
CA GLN A 92 -0.08 -0.45 -10.09
C GLN A 92 1.45 -0.53 -10.16
N SER A 93 2.11 0.60 -10.41
CA SER A 93 3.56 0.77 -10.35
C SER A 93 3.92 2.12 -9.72
N LYS A 94 5.22 2.42 -9.60
CA LYS A 94 5.71 3.72 -9.15
C LYS A 94 5.16 4.90 -9.95
N THR A 95 4.77 4.69 -11.20
CA THR A 95 4.14 5.70 -12.06
C THR A 95 2.80 6.20 -11.49
N ASN A 96 1.99 5.31 -10.88
CA ASN A 96 0.76 5.71 -10.19
C ASN A 96 1.01 6.60 -8.97
N SER A 97 2.19 6.51 -8.38
CA SER A 97 2.58 7.29 -7.20
C SER A 97 2.89 8.75 -7.51
N VAL A 98 3.07 9.14 -8.78
CA VAL A 98 3.45 10.50 -9.18
C VAL A 98 2.45 11.54 -8.69
N LYS A 99 1.15 11.25 -8.71
CA LYS A 99 0.11 12.14 -8.19
C LYS A 99 0.33 12.51 -6.72
N TYR A 100 0.66 11.52 -5.89
CA TYR A 100 0.96 11.75 -4.47
C TYR A 100 2.35 12.36 -4.26
N MET A 101 3.32 11.96 -5.07
CA MET A 101 4.64 12.60 -5.07
C MET A 101 4.50 14.11 -5.27
N ASN A 102 3.75 14.55 -6.28
CA ASN A 102 3.53 15.97 -6.57
C ASN A 102 2.88 16.72 -5.39
N LEU A 103 1.94 16.08 -4.66
CA LEU A 103 1.36 16.65 -3.43
C LEU A 103 2.42 17.02 -2.41
N PHE A 104 3.38 16.15 -2.19
CA PHE A 104 4.42 16.36 -1.18
C PHE A 104 5.58 17.23 -1.72
N LEU A 105 5.91 17.16 -2.99
CA LEU A 105 6.86 18.09 -3.60
C LEU A 105 6.37 19.53 -3.44
N ASN A 106 5.08 19.81 -3.67
CA ASN A 106 4.48 21.14 -3.48
C ASN A 106 4.50 21.62 -2.01
N ARG A 107 4.83 20.74 -1.07
CA ARG A 107 4.95 21.02 0.38
C ARG A 107 6.40 20.98 0.89
N GLY A 108 7.36 21.03 -0.04
CA GLY A 108 8.78 21.11 0.28
C GLY A 108 9.41 19.78 0.72
N PHE A 109 8.79 18.65 0.41
CA PHE A 109 9.40 17.33 0.58
C PHE A 109 10.15 16.91 -0.68
N ASN A 110 11.19 16.15 -0.52
CA ASN A 110 11.75 15.27 -1.54
C ASN A 110 11.05 13.91 -1.49
N ALA A 111 11.12 13.11 -2.54
CA ALA A 111 10.30 11.90 -2.64
C ALA A 111 11.07 10.67 -3.11
N VAL A 112 10.65 9.51 -2.62
CA VAL A 112 11.00 8.19 -3.18
C VAL A 112 9.72 7.51 -3.61
N ILE A 113 9.58 7.23 -4.89
CA ILE A 113 8.54 6.36 -5.44
C ILE A 113 9.18 5.05 -5.86
N TYR A 114 8.57 3.91 -5.53
CA TYR A 114 9.17 2.60 -5.82
C TYR A 114 8.12 1.59 -6.27
N ASP A 115 8.57 0.61 -7.02
CA ASP A 115 7.74 -0.54 -7.39
C ASP A 115 7.77 -1.58 -6.29
N HIS A 116 6.61 -1.97 -5.78
CA HIS A 116 6.49 -3.14 -4.92
C HIS A 116 7.02 -4.40 -5.60
N ARG A 117 7.36 -5.41 -4.79
CA ARG A 117 7.71 -6.73 -5.32
C ARG A 117 6.72 -7.21 -6.38
N ARG A 118 7.23 -7.79 -7.45
CA ARG A 118 6.47 -8.30 -8.59
C ARG A 118 5.69 -7.22 -9.37
N HIS A 119 5.80 -5.94 -9.05
CA HIS A 119 5.17 -4.84 -9.78
C HIS A 119 6.21 -4.04 -10.57
N GLY A 120 5.75 -3.33 -11.62
CA GLY A 120 6.64 -2.54 -12.48
C GLY A 120 7.88 -3.33 -12.88
N GLU A 121 9.04 -2.74 -12.60
CA GLU A 121 10.36 -3.31 -12.89
C GLU A 121 11.02 -4.03 -11.70
N SER A 122 10.36 -4.03 -10.52
CA SER A 122 10.88 -4.72 -9.33
C SER A 122 10.79 -6.23 -9.47
N GLY A 123 11.77 -6.91 -8.86
CA GLY A 123 11.79 -8.37 -8.73
C GLY A 123 10.71 -8.90 -7.78
N GLY A 124 10.89 -10.16 -7.38
CA GLY A 124 9.91 -10.86 -6.54
C GLY A 124 9.00 -11.78 -7.34
N LYS A 125 8.53 -12.86 -6.69
CA LYS A 125 7.76 -13.92 -7.36
C LYS A 125 6.26 -13.75 -7.22
N THR A 126 5.80 -13.26 -6.08
CA THR A 126 4.40 -13.22 -5.67
C THR A 126 4.04 -11.86 -5.09
N THR A 127 2.77 -11.51 -5.13
CA THR A 127 2.19 -10.41 -4.35
C THR A 127 1.67 -10.99 -3.04
N SER A 128 1.91 -10.32 -1.91
CA SER A 128 1.55 -10.81 -0.57
C SER A 128 0.77 -9.80 0.28
N TYR A 129 0.29 -8.71 -0.34
CA TYR A 129 -0.62 -7.70 0.25
C TYR A 129 -0.10 -7.05 1.54
N GLY A 130 1.21 -6.94 1.69
CA GLY A 130 1.86 -6.36 2.85
C GLY A 130 2.67 -7.36 3.67
N TYR A 131 2.52 -8.68 3.47
CA TYR A 131 3.31 -9.65 4.23
C TYR A 131 4.81 -9.54 3.96
N TYR A 132 5.23 -9.66 2.71
CA TYR A 132 6.62 -9.44 2.30
C TYR A 132 6.90 -7.97 1.97
N GLU A 133 5.90 -7.27 1.46
CA GLU A 133 6.02 -5.86 1.06
C GLU A 133 6.45 -4.96 2.22
N LYS A 134 6.10 -5.26 3.49
CA LYS A 134 6.56 -4.50 4.66
C LYS A 134 8.08 -4.57 4.86
N PHE A 135 8.71 -5.70 4.55
CA PHE A 135 10.17 -5.85 4.62
C PHE A 135 10.86 -5.14 3.44
N ASP A 136 10.20 -5.12 2.29
CA ASP A 136 10.67 -4.35 1.14
C ASP A 136 10.60 -2.85 1.44
N LEU A 137 9.51 -2.38 2.05
CA LEU A 137 9.40 -0.99 2.53
C LEU A 137 10.47 -0.66 3.57
N GLN A 138 10.76 -1.57 4.51
CA GLN A 138 11.88 -1.42 5.44
C GLN A 138 13.22 -1.28 4.70
N SER A 139 13.42 -2.05 3.63
CA SER A 139 14.62 -1.93 2.80
C SER A 139 14.72 -0.56 2.12
N VAL A 140 13.59 0.02 1.68
CA VAL A 140 13.54 1.37 1.10
C VAL A 140 13.84 2.43 2.16
N VAL A 141 13.25 2.34 3.35
CA VAL A 141 13.51 3.25 4.48
C VAL A 141 14.98 3.21 4.88
N ASN A 142 15.54 2.02 5.06
CA ASN A 142 16.94 1.84 5.46
C ASN A 142 17.90 2.37 4.39
N TRP A 143 17.58 2.14 3.11
CA TRP A 143 18.36 2.68 2.01
C TRP A 143 18.34 4.21 2.02
N LEU A 144 17.17 4.84 2.17
CA LEU A 144 17.06 6.30 2.20
C LEU A 144 17.82 6.91 3.37
N ARG A 145 17.69 6.34 4.56
CA ARG A 145 18.46 6.79 5.75
C ARG A 145 19.96 6.65 5.58
N LYS A 146 20.41 5.60 4.91
CA LYS A 146 21.85 5.41 4.60
C LYS A 146 22.35 6.45 3.59
N GLU A 147 21.52 6.83 2.61
CA GLU A 147 21.88 7.81 1.58
C GLU A 147 21.90 9.24 2.11
N LYS A 148 20.96 9.60 2.99
CA LYS A 148 20.69 10.98 3.40
C LYS A 148 21.04 11.30 4.85
N GLY A 149 21.37 10.30 5.62
CA GLY A 149 21.64 10.43 7.07
C GLY A 149 20.45 10.07 7.95
N PRO A 150 20.65 9.98 9.27
CA PRO A 150 19.60 9.58 10.21
C PRO A 150 18.60 10.69 10.53
N ASP A 151 18.97 11.96 10.36
CA ASP A 151 18.20 13.12 10.81
C ASP A 151 17.17 13.58 9.73
N LEU A 152 16.52 12.62 9.08
CA LEU A 152 15.45 12.88 8.13
C LEU A 152 14.13 13.08 8.85
N LEU A 153 13.36 14.10 8.43
CA LEU A 153 11.93 14.10 8.65
C LEU A 153 11.30 13.23 7.55
N LEU A 154 10.87 12.04 7.95
CA LEU A 154 10.40 11.01 7.02
C LEU A 154 8.91 10.77 7.16
N GLY A 155 8.17 10.94 6.07
CA GLY A 155 6.80 10.47 5.92
C GLY A 155 6.72 9.20 5.06
N ILE A 156 5.66 8.43 5.24
CA ILE A 156 5.30 7.34 4.34
C ILE A 156 3.84 7.46 3.95
N HIS A 157 3.59 7.56 2.65
CA HIS A 157 2.24 7.54 2.07
C HIS A 157 1.99 6.18 1.40
N GLY A 158 0.82 5.61 1.58
CA GLY A 158 0.42 4.39 0.89
C GLY A 158 -1.02 4.44 0.40
N GLU A 159 -1.26 3.87 -0.78
CA GLU A 159 -2.59 3.69 -1.37
C GLU A 159 -2.97 2.21 -1.33
N SER A 160 -4.14 1.86 -0.80
CA SER A 160 -4.70 0.49 -0.85
C SER A 160 -3.74 -0.55 -0.24
N MET A 161 -3.22 -1.49 -1.04
CA MET A 161 -2.17 -2.43 -0.60
C MET A 161 -0.96 -1.70 -0.02
N GLY A 162 -0.56 -0.56 -0.60
CA GLY A 162 0.53 0.26 -0.07
C GLY A 162 0.21 0.82 1.32
N ALA A 163 -1.04 1.22 1.56
CA ALA A 163 -1.51 1.68 2.87
C ALA A 163 -1.50 0.54 3.91
N ALA A 164 -1.98 -0.64 3.55
CA ALA A 164 -1.87 -1.81 4.43
C ALA A 164 -0.40 -2.19 4.70
N THR A 165 0.47 -2.08 3.69
CA THR A 165 1.91 -2.36 3.80
C THR A 165 2.58 -1.42 4.80
N LEU A 166 2.33 -0.11 4.72
CA LEU A 166 2.91 0.84 5.67
C LEU A 166 2.42 0.61 7.11
N LEU A 167 1.14 0.28 7.31
CA LEU A 167 0.60 -0.03 8.64
C LEU A 167 1.21 -1.30 9.22
N LEU A 168 1.42 -2.33 8.39
CA LEU A 168 2.11 -3.56 8.79
C LEU A 168 3.60 -3.32 9.06
N TYR A 169 4.26 -2.48 8.27
CA TYR A 169 5.64 -2.07 8.53
C TYR A 169 5.75 -1.38 9.88
N ALA A 170 4.95 -0.32 10.09
CA ALA A 170 4.99 0.48 11.29
C ALA A 170 4.59 -0.30 12.56
N GLY A 171 3.56 -1.15 12.47
CA GLY A 171 3.04 -1.87 13.63
C GLY A 171 3.73 -3.19 13.96
N MET A 172 4.44 -3.81 12.99
CA MET A 172 5.08 -5.13 13.19
C MET A 172 6.60 -5.10 13.20
N LEU A 173 7.22 -4.21 12.46
CA LEU A 173 8.67 -4.19 12.30
C LEU A 173 9.29 -3.00 13.02
N GLU A 174 8.92 -1.80 12.63
CA GLU A 174 9.52 -0.57 13.12
C GLU A 174 8.56 0.60 12.84
N ASP A 175 8.19 1.37 13.87
CA ASP A 175 7.50 2.66 13.71
C ASP A 175 8.50 3.72 13.24
N GLY A 176 8.99 3.51 12.03
CA GLY A 176 10.23 4.08 11.51
C GLY A 176 10.04 5.29 10.61
N ALA A 177 8.91 5.97 10.65
CA ALA A 177 8.70 7.26 10.01
C ALA A 177 8.05 8.22 10.99
N ASP A 178 8.25 9.52 10.79
CA ASP A 178 7.70 10.56 11.69
C ASP A 178 6.19 10.72 11.54
N PHE A 179 5.65 10.36 10.38
CA PHE A 179 4.20 10.33 10.12
C PHE A 179 3.84 9.36 8.98
N TYR A 180 2.56 9.02 8.92
CA TYR A 180 2.00 8.13 7.91
C TYR A 180 0.73 8.71 7.29
N VAL A 181 0.52 8.43 6.00
CA VAL A 181 -0.75 8.70 5.31
C VAL A 181 -1.24 7.38 4.70
N ALA A 182 -2.34 6.86 5.21
CA ALA A 182 -2.93 5.58 4.78
C ALA A 182 -4.24 5.85 4.02
N ASP A 183 -4.17 5.80 2.68
CA ASP A 183 -5.32 6.00 1.80
C ASP A 183 -5.94 4.64 1.42
N CYS A 184 -7.21 4.46 1.75
CA CYS A 184 -8.06 3.29 1.55
C CYS A 184 -7.44 1.93 1.96
N PRO A 185 -6.85 1.80 3.18
CA PRO A 185 -6.34 0.53 3.67
C PRO A 185 -7.48 -0.46 3.98
N PHE A 186 -7.22 -1.75 3.80
CA PHE A 186 -8.02 -2.77 4.48
C PHE A 186 -7.53 -2.97 5.92
N SER A 187 -8.44 -3.35 6.81
CA SER A 187 -8.13 -3.66 8.22
C SER A 187 -7.55 -5.07 8.41
N ASP A 188 -8.10 -6.05 7.69
CA ASP A 188 -7.70 -7.46 7.70
C ASP A 188 -7.86 -8.06 6.31
N PHE A 189 -6.81 -8.72 5.82
CA PHE A 189 -6.82 -9.27 4.46
C PHE A 189 -7.77 -10.48 4.32
N SER A 190 -7.96 -11.27 5.38
CA SER A 190 -8.90 -12.39 5.33
C SER A 190 -10.34 -11.89 5.22
N GLU A 191 -10.69 -10.81 5.92
CA GLU A 191 -12.00 -10.16 5.82
C GLU A 191 -12.20 -9.51 4.46
N GLN A 192 -11.19 -8.80 3.96
CA GLN A 192 -11.22 -8.21 2.64
C GLN A 192 -11.41 -9.28 1.55
N LEU A 193 -10.67 -10.38 1.63
CA LEU A 193 -10.80 -11.48 0.68
C LEU A 193 -12.17 -12.18 0.80
N ALA A 194 -12.70 -12.32 2.02
CA ALA A 194 -14.05 -12.85 2.25
C ALA A 194 -15.10 -11.98 1.56
N TYR A 195 -14.99 -10.68 1.73
CA TYR A 195 -15.89 -9.72 1.09
C TYR A 195 -15.81 -9.84 -0.44
N ARG A 196 -14.61 -9.84 -1.03
CA ARG A 196 -14.43 -9.98 -2.48
C ARG A 196 -14.96 -11.31 -3.02
N ILE A 197 -14.72 -12.41 -2.32
CA ILE A 197 -15.28 -13.72 -2.68
C ILE A 197 -16.81 -13.68 -2.69
N LYS A 198 -17.44 -13.02 -1.71
CA LYS A 198 -18.90 -12.91 -1.65
C LYS A 198 -19.46 -12.13 -2.83
N GLU A 199 -18.80 -11.04 -3.22
CA GLU A 199 -19.25 -10.19 -4.34
C GLU A 199 -19.00 -10.85 -5.70
N GLU A 200 -17.86 -11.52 -5.89
CA GLU A 200 -17.44 -12.05 -7.19
C GLU A 200 -17.82 -13.52 -7.42
N VAL A 201 -17.83 -14.34 -6.35
CA VAL A 201 -18.07 -15.79 -6.42
C VAL A 201 -19.40 -16.14 -5.73
N LYS A 202 -20.50 -15.82 -6.39
CA LYS A 202 -21.86 -16.03 -5.84
C LYS A 202 -22.23 -17.50 -5.54
N LEU A 203 -21.45 -18.46 -6.06
CA LEU A 203 -21.78 -19.89 -6.02
C LEU A 203 -21.31 -20.60 -4.75
N LEU A 204 -20.24 -20.13 -4.12
CA LEU A 204 -19.63 -20.77 -2.95
C LEU A 204 -19.38 -19.75 -1.82
N PRO A 205 -19.79 -20.07 -0.58
CA PRO A 205 -19.59 -19.15 0.52
C PRO A 205 -18.10 -18.99 0.89
N PRO A 206 -17.66 -17.78 1.30
CA PRO A 206 -16.28 -17.51 1.71
C PRO A 206 -15.75 -18.47 2.75
N LYS A 207 -16.59 -18.91 3.69
CA LYS A 207 -16.22 -19.85 4.76
C LYS A 207 -15.67 -21.20 4.25
N LEU A 208 -16.00 -21.59 3.02
CA LEU A 208 -15.47 -22.82 2.41
C LEU A 208 -14.19 -22.54 1.60
N LEU A 209 -14.08 -21.38 0.96
CA LEU A 209 -12.97 -21.04 0.09
C LEU A 209 -11.75 -20.50 0.82
N LEU A 210 -11.95 -19.69 1.86
CA LEU A 210 -10.85 -19.09 2.63
C LEU A 210 -9.91 -20.10 3.28
N PRO A 211 -10.36 -21.16 3.96
CA PRO A 211 -9.45 -22.16 4.52
C PRO A 211 -8.59 -22.84 3.46
N VAL A 212 -9.17 -23.11 2.28
CA VAL A 212 -8.45 -23.69 1.14
C VAL A 212 -7.44 -22.69 0.60
N ALA A 213 -7.84 -21.43 0.38
CA ALA A 213 -6.94 -20.35 -0.03
C ALA A 213 -5.75 -20.20 0.94
N ASN A 214 -6.05 -20.11 2.25
CA ASN A 214 -5.03 -19.98 3.28
C ASN A 214 -4.06 -21.15 3.32
N LEU A 215 -4.56 -22.39 3.26
CA LEU A 215 -3.72 -23.59 3.21
C LEU A 215 -2.74 -23.55 2.03
N PHE A 216 -3.24 -23.18 0.85
CA PHE A 216 -2.40 -23.17 -0.35
C PHE A 216 -1.43 -21.97 -0.39
N VAL A 217 -1.81 -20.81 0.14
CA VAL A 217 -0.88 -19.69 0.34
C VAL A 217 0.23 -20.10 1.31
N ARG A 218 -0.10 -20.73 2.45
CA ARG A 218 0.92 -21.25 3.40
C ARG A 218 1.89 -22.25 2.78
N ILE A 219 1.39 -23.18 1.98
CA ILE A 219 2.24 -24.21 1.33
C ILE A 219 3.15 -23.56 0.30
N ARG A 220 2.63 -22.63 -0.52
CA ARG A 220 3.27 -22.11 -1.72
C ARG A 220 4.09 -20.84 -1.47
N ASP A 221 3.65 -19.99 -0.57
CA ASP A 221 4.25 -18.68 -0.30
C ASP A 221 4.61 -18.45 1.18
N LYS A 222 4.45 -19.47 2.03
CA LYS A 222 4.98 -19.56 3.41
C LYS A 222 4.42 -18.54 4.41
N TYR A 223 3.27 -17.94 4.15
CA TYR A 223 2.56 -17.08 5.11
C TYR A 223 1.07 -17.46 5.21
N SER A 224 0.43 -17.02 6.28
CA SER A 224 -1.02 -17.14 6.47
C SER A 224 -1.71 -15.83 6.13
N LEU A 225 -2.91 -15.90 5.55
CA LEU A 225 -3.71 -14.69 5.26
C LEU A 225 -3.98 -13.87 6.54
N SER A 226 -4.10 -14.52 7.69
CA SER A 226 -4.29 -13.86 9.00
C SER A 226 -3.07 -13.10 9.51
N GLU A 227 -1.89 -13.30 8.91
CA GLU A 227 -0.69 -12.52 9.23
C GLU A 227 -0.65 -11.18 8.49
N VAL A 228 -1.63 -10.93 7.62
CA VAL A 228 -1.82 -9.68 6.89
C VAL A 228 -3.00 -8.94 7.49
N SER A 229 -2.82 -8.45 8.71
CA SER A 229 -3.87 -7.83 9.52
C SER A 229 -3.38 -6.53 10.16
N PRO A 230 -3.50 -5.39 9.47
CA PRO A 230 -3.20 -4.07 10.02
C PRO A 230 -3.90 -3.81 11.36
N ILE A 231 -5.15 -4.23 11.50
CA ILE A 231 -5.92 -4.02 12.73
C ILE A 231 -5.30 -4.72 13.95
N ALA A 232 -4.65 -5.85 13.74
CA ALA A 232 -4.01 -6.60 14.83
C ALA A 232 -2.77 -5.89 15.41
N VAL A 233 -2.24 -4.88 14.72
CA VAL A 233 -0.96 -4.23 15.07
C VAL A 233 -1.03 -2.71 15.14
N ILE A 234 -2.18 -2.12 14.80
CA ILE A 234 -2.35 -0.65 14.71
C ILE A 234 -2.05 0.08 16.02
N GLU A 235 -2.29 -0.55 17.18
CA GLU A 235 -2.02 0.03 18.49
C GLU A 235 -0.51 0.17 18.81
N ASN A 236 0.33 -0.56 18.09
CA ASN A 236 1.78 -0.48 18.24
C ASN A 236 2.36 0.81 17.62
N ILE A 237 1.66 1.40 16.67
CA ILE A 237 2.11 2.61 15.98
C ILE A 237 1.87 3.82 16.88
N LYS A 238 2.92 4.58 17.20
CA LYS A 238 2.85 5.75 18.06
C LYS A 238 2.81 7.05 17.26
N ASN A 239 3.49 7.06 16.12
CA ASN A 239 3.58 8.22 15.25
C ASN A 239 2.25 8.58 14.60
N PRO A 240 2.05 9.84 14.20
CA PRO A 240 0.81 10.34 13.62
C PRO A 240 0.39 9.58 12.36
N ILE A 241 -0.90 9.29 12.23
CA ILE A 241 -1.47 8.69 11.02
C ILE A 241 -2.64 9.54 10.53
N LEU A 242 -2.59 9.95 9.26
CA LEU A 242 -3.74 10.42 8.51
C LEU A 242 -4.39 9.24 7.79
N PHE A 243 -5.59 8.87 8.19
CA PHE A 243 -6.42 7.89 7.50
C PHE A 243 -7.32 8.59 6.49
N ILE A 244 -7.37 8.06 5.27
CA ILE A 244 -8.20 8.60 4.19
C ILE A 244 -8.99 7.45 3.58
N HIS A 245 -10.27 7.69 3.25
CA HIS A 245 -11.08 6.73 2.52
C HIS A 245 -12.23 7.44 1.78
N SER A 246 -12.67 6.90 0.65
CA SER A 246 -13.88 7.36 0.01
C SER A 246 -15.11 6.61 0.57
N ARG A 247 -16.19 7.34 0.88
CA ARG A 247 -17.46 6.74 1.35
C ARG A 247 -18.11 5.82 0.33
N MET A 248 -17.79 6.01 -0.96
CA MET A 248 -18.36 5.24 -2.06
C MET A 248 -17.49 4.04 -2.48
N ASP A 249 -16.43 3.75 -1.74
CA ASP A 249 -15.55 2.60 -2.03
C ASP A 249 -16.30 1.28 -1.78
N ASP A 250 -16.53 0.54 -2.86
CA ASP A 250 -17.18 -0.78 -2.87
C ASP A 250 -16.18 -1.94 -3.06
N PHE A 251 -14.89 -1.63 -3.18
CA PHE A 251 -13.83 -2.62 -3.29
C PHE A 251 -13.18 -2.96 -1.95
N ILE A 252 -12.79 -1.94 -1.18
CA ILE A 252 -12.44 -2.02 0.24
C ILE A 252 -13.45 -1.16 0.99
N LEU A 253 -14.20 -1.77 1.92
CA LEU A 253 -15.26 -1.05 2.60
C LEU A 253 -14.69 0.05 3.51
N PRO A 254 -15.28 1.27 3.50
CA PRO A 254 -14.85 2.38 4.35
C PRO A 254 -14.80 2.03 5.84
N SER A 255 -15.68 1.15 6.29
CA SER A 255 -15.70 0.65 7.68
C SER A 255 -14.39 -0.02 8.12
N MET A 256 -13.58 -0.52 7.19
CA MET A 256 -12.26 -1.07 7.51
C MET A 256 -11.28 0.02 7.97
N THR A 257 -11.28 1.17 7.29
CA THR A 257 -10.49 2.33 7.71
C THR A 257 -11.02 2.96 8.98
N GLU A 258 -12.35 3.05 9.14
CA GLU A 258 -12.98 3.53 10.38
C GLU A 258 -12.56 2.65 11.57
N ALA A 259 -12.57 1.33 11.44
CA ALA A 259 -12.11 0.41 12.50
C ALA A 259 -10.63 0.61 12.85
N LEU A 260 -9.76 0.80 11.85
CA LEU A 260 -8.35 1.12 12.07
C LEU A 260 -8.19 2.45 12.80
N PHE A 261 -8.92 3.48 12.39
CA PHE A 261 -8.90 4.78 13.05
C PHE A 261 -9.39 4.70 14.50
N GLU A 262 -10.47 4.00 14.77
CA GLU A 262 -10.99 3.84 16.13
C GLU A 262 -9.96 3.17 17.05
N GLN A 263 -9.33 2.10 16.59
CA GLN A 263 -8.40 1.31 17.40
C GLN A 263 -7.02 1.96 17.56
N LYS A 264 -6.56 2.77 16.59
CA LYS A 264 -5.29 3.51 16.67
C LYS A 264 -5.26 4.42 17.90
N GLN A 265 -4.23 4.30 18.71
CA GLN A 265 -3.96 5.16 19.86
C GLN A 265 -3.02 6.32 19.50
N GLY A 266 -3.14 7.47 20.23
CA GLY A 266 -2.30 8.65 20.01
C GLY A 266 -2.69 9.47 18.77
N PRO A 267 -1.75 10.25 18.20
CA PRO A 267 -2.04 11.21 17.13
C PRO A 267 -2.64 10.53 15.90
N LYS A 268 -3.80 11.01 15.46
CA LYS A 268 -4.51 10.46 14.29
C LYS A 268 -5.51 11.46 13.74
N LYS A 269 -5.72 11.44 12.44
CA LYS A 269 -6.77 12.22 11.76
C LYS A 269 -7.50 11.33 10.76
N LEU A 270 -8.77 11.55 10.52
CA LEU A 270 -9.59 10.80 9.58
C LEU A 270 -10.23 11.75 8.57
N PHE A 271 -10.09 11.44 7.30
CA PHE A 271 -10.80 12.08 6.22
C PHE A 271 -11.63 11.04 5.43
N MET A 272 -12.95 11.18 5.49
CA MET A 272 -13.89 10.39 4.71
C MET A 272 -14.37 11.21 3.51
N ALA A 273 -13.75 10.99 2.35
CA ALA A 273 -14.09 11.68 1.11
C ALA A 273 -15.49 11.29 0.63
N GLU A 274 -16.30 12.27 0.26
CA GLU A 274 -17.71 12.04 -0.14
C GLU A 274 -17.83 11.37 -1.50
N ASN A 275 -16.89 11.64 -2.42
CA ASN A 275 -16.92 11.16 -3.79
C ASN A 275 -15.76 10.21 -4.09
N GLY A 276 -15.92 9.40 -5.13
CA GLY A 276 -14.91 8.51 -5.65
C GLY A 276 -15.06 7.08 -5.18
N LEU A 277 -14.76 6.16 -6.08
CA LEU A 277 -14.65 4.72 -5.79
C LEU A 277 -13.27 4.40 -5.18
N HIS A 278 -12.90 3.12 -5.16
CA HIS A 278 -11.61 2.67 -4.62
C HIS A 278 -10.41 3.40 -5.24
N ALA A 279 -9.51 3.91 -4.39
CA ALA A 279 -8.31 4.67 -4.76
C ALA A 279 -8.60 5.96 -5.56
N GLN A 280 -9.78 6.56 -5.36
CA GLN A 280 -10.18 7.82 -6.00
C GLN A 280 -10.40 8.97 -5.01
N SER A 281 -10.05 8.79 -3.74
CA SER A 281 -10.22 9.81 -2.70
C SER A 281 -9.57 11.13 -3.11
N TYR A 282 -8.34 11.09 -3.63
CA TYR A 282 -7.63 12.28 -4.12
C TYR A 282 -8.25 12.82 -5.40
N SER A 283 -8.39 11.99 -6.43
CA SER A 283 -8.79 12.45 -7.76
C SER A 283 -10.19 13.07 -7.82
N GLN A 284 -11.09 12.64 -6.93
CA GLN A 284 -12.48 13.13 -6.89
C GLN A 284 -12.74 14.21 -5.82
N ASN A 285 -11.77 14.46 -4.91
CA ASN A 285 -11.94 15.42 -3.82
C ASN A 285 -10.65 16.21 -3.57
N ARG A 286 -9.99 16.66 -4.64
CA ARG A 286 -8.63 17.20 -4.62
C ARG A 286 -8.43 18.28 -3.56
N ASP A 287 -9.25 19.34 -3.60
CA ASP A 287 -9.11 20.49 -2.69
C ASP A 287 -9.28 20.08 -1.22
N GLN A 288 -10.22 19.16 -0.95
CA GLN A 288 -10.47 18.69 0.43
C GLN A 288 -9.34 17.77 0.90
N TYR A 289 -8.84 16.92 0.03
CA TYR A 289 -7.71 16.04 0.32
C TYR A 289 -6.47 16.86 0.66
N GLU A 290 -6.14 17.86 -0.18
CA GLU A 290 -5.00 18.75 0.02
C GLU A 290 -5.14 19.54 1.31
N LYS A 291 -6.32 20.10 1.57
CA LYS A 291 -6.60 20.86 2.81
C LYS A 291 -6.40 19.99 4.07
N VAL A 292 -6.93 18.75 4.05
CA VAL A 292 -6.81 17.85 5.23
C VAL A 292 -5.36 17.40 5.42
N LEU A 293 -4.62 17.21 4.32
CA LEU A 293 -3.19 16.92 4.39
C LEU A 293 -2.41 18.07 5.00
N ASP A 294 -2.70 19.32 4.59
CA ASP A 294 -2.06 20.53 5.16
C ASP A 294 -2.36 20.65 6.65
N GLU A 295 -3.62 20.55 7.04
CA GLU A 295 -4.02 20.57 8.45
C GLU A 295 -3.32 19.47 9.27
N PHE A 296 -3.15 18.28 8.71
CA PHE A 296 -2.48 17.17 9.38
C PHE A 296 -0.97 17.43 9.54
N LEU A 297 -0.32 17.92 8.49
CA LEU A 297 1.11 18.25 8.53
C LEU A 297 1.38 19.42 9.52
N GLU A 298 0.55 20.44 9.52
CA GLU A 298 0.66 21.56 10.47
C GLU A 298 0.47 21.10 11.92
N GLU A 299 -0.55 20.29 12.18
CA GLU A 299 -0.92 19.86 13.53
C GLU A 299 0.09 18.87 14.14
N TYR A 300 0.62 17.93 13.34
CA TYR A 300 1.37 16.80 13.89
C TYR A 300 2.83 16.71 13.43
N VAL A 301 3.21 17.38 12.34
CA VAL A 301 4.55 17.23 11.76
C VAL A 301 5.37 18.49 11.93
N PHE A 302 4.80 19.66 11.67
CA PHE A 302 5.52 20.94 11.72
C PHE A 302 5.34 21.71 13.04
N ALA A 303 4.43 21.27 13.92
CA ALA A 303 4.15 21.96 15.20
C ALA A 303 5.38 22.11 16.13
N GLY A 304 6.44 21.31 15.90
CA GLY A 304 7.71 21.38 16.65
C GLY A 304 8.79 22.27 16.03
N ASP A 305 8.67 22.63 14.76
CA ASP A 305 9.76 23.28 14.01
C ASP A 305 9.77 24.82 14.13
N GLY A 306 8.77 25.44 14.74
CA GLY A 306 8.70 26.91 14.91
C GLY A 306 8.78 27.70 13.59
N ILE A 307 8.51 27.06 12.44
CA ILE A 307 8.61 27.67 11.12
C ILE A 307 7.24 28.25 10.76
N VAL A 308 7.13 29.54 10.94
CA VAL A 308 6.06 30.38 10.37
C VAL A 308 6.04 30.14 8.86
N ALA A 309 4.84 29.83 8.34
CA ALA A 309 4.61 29.77 6.90
C ALA A 309 5.20 31.01 6.24
N ALA A 310 6.02 30.84 5.23
CA ALA A 310 6.43 31.93 4.38
C ALA A 310 5.22 32.30 3.51
N ASP A 311 4.77 33.56 3.68
CA ASP A 311 3.74 34.21 2.87
C ASP A 311 4.04 34.21 1.36
#